data_9246dee173018eb2a0eca201888f980c
#
_entry.id   9246dee173018eb2a0eca201888f980c
#
_cell.length_a   1.000
_cell.length_b   1.000
_cell.length_c   1.000
_cell.angle_alpha   90.00
_cell.angle_beta   90.00
_cell.angle_gamma   90.00
#
_symmetry.space_group_name_H-M   'P 1'
#
loop_
_entity.id
_entity.type
_entity.pdbx_description
1 polymer ?
#
loop_
_entity_poly.entity_id
_entity_poly.type
_entity_poly.pdbx_seq_one_letter_code
_entity_poly.pdbx_strand_id
1 'polypeptide(L)'
;KKKEIVDLSFLNVWDKQKIITYFHLWNQRIDEHARDEYQKFGEHCLVGDKAFYPLNYQIKSLDALPLGEVWREYFKQDKLSLDVLFQLYFVLKSIGYHYDNLFPREIKLTYLTSEDTERWAYYSHFSRIITYYFYECDCNDVFLERNAQVIELFLKYAKCNSYKMQDYNGKLKIYSVANITAFLIMVDNLRLDKMNDAQFSKYFPLVYDCYLHFHMDCAPAVLNKMEIQPLVAARACLLGFLPKTALMEMILDKHTEENTDSNYYSRNVNTMLYEAYSAAYFENRGVYRKPHLELPKENAEACKYLRETLDEISDTLIRMETTRLNDVSTVTKYVQQLCLIRGVKYLLMALKVLDKEEIKRASYGNDRQTVFANLIRKCYPLPTDSSAELKNAEISEKRLVEVAMMAPQWIDFVNEVLEWDGFKEACYYFIAHMRQDNSEQKKAEIAHYTALDPEDLNDGAFDIAWCKAICGKLGEKRIKILYDASKLLCENSFHTRARKYMDACTGKKGKEEFYKQAAENRNKDALNAYCIVPLIDEADLLERYLYVQQFLKESKAFGAQRQASEKRCCEIALM
;
A
#
# COMPACT_ATOMS: atom_id res chain seq x y z
N LYS A 1 -20.31 44.31 19.35
CA LYS A 1 -19.14 43.91 18.52
C LYS A 1 -19.60 43.87 17.06
N LYS A 2 -19.13 44.82 16.19
CA LYS A 2 -19.33 44.69 14.74
C LYS A 2 -18.71 43.37 14.30
N LYS A 3 -19.52 42.52 13.68
CA LYS A 3 -18.98 41.32 13.01
C LYS A 3 -18.03 41.84 11.91
N GLU A 4 -16.76 41.53 12.02
CA GLU A 4 -15.82 41.70 10.92
C GLU A 4 -16.35 40.95 9.72
N ILE A 5 -16.71 41.66 8.69
CA ILE A 5 -17.13 41.09 7.41
C ILE A 5 -15.84 40.63 6.75
N VAL A 6 -15.67 39.32 6.60
CA VAL A 6 -14.56 38.74 5.84
C VAL A 6 -14.67 39.28 4.41
N ASP A 7 -13.61 39.89 3.90
CA ASP A 7 -13.56 40.31 2.50
C ASP A 7 -13.46 39.08 1.58
N LEU A 8 -14.52 38.84 0.83
CA LEU A 8 -14.64 37.72 -0.13
C LEU A 8 -14.67 38.20 -1.58
N SER A 9 -14.25 39.46 -1.82
CA SER A 9 -14.24 40.03 -3.17
C SER A 9 -13.46 39.18 -4.17
N PHE A 10 -12.37 38.57 -3.74
CA PHE A 10 -11.55 37.68 -4.57
C PHE A 10 -12.26 36.38 -5.02
N LEU A 11 -13.38 36.00 -4.41
CA LEU A 11 -14.22 34.85 -4.82
C LEU A 11 -15.38 35.25 -5.73
N ASN A 12 -15.58 36.53 -5.96
CA ASN A 12 -16.69 37.11 -6.72
C ASN A 12 -16.21 38.13 -7.78
N VAL A 13 -14.95 38.00 -8.27
CA VAL A 13 -14.37 38.90 -9.29
C VAL A 13 -15.12 38.81 -10.61
N TRP A 14 -15.43 37.56 -11.01
CA TRP A 14 -16.27 37.29 -12.18
C TRP A 14 -17.62 36.69 -11.75
N ASP A 15 -18.65 37.05 -12.51
CA ASP A 15 -19.94 36.38 -12.38
C ASP A 15 -19.90 34.94 -12.96
N LYS A 16 -20.92 34.18 -12.64
CA LYS A 16 -21.04 32.79 -13.08
C LYS A 16 -21.00 32.63 -14.61
N GLN A 17 -21.68 33.53 -15.35
CA GLN A 17 -21.75 33.41 -16.80
C GLN A 17 -20.39 33.64 -17.45
N LYS A 18 -19.63 34.60 -16.93
CA LYS A 18 -18.27 34.88 -17.44
C LYS A 18 -17.33 33.70 -17.19
N ILE A 19 -17.44 33.05 -16.03
CA ILE A 19 -16.66 31.86 -15.69
C ILE A 19 -16.99 30.71 -16.65
N ILE A 20 -18.28 30.45 -16.90
CA ILE A 20 -18.73 29.41 -17.83
C ILE A 20 -18.20 29.68 -19.24
N THR A 21 -18.31 30.92 -19.73
CA THR A 21 -17.79 31.32 -21.05
C THR A 21 -16.29 31.09 -21.14
N TYR A 22 -15.54 31.42 -20.09
CA TYR A 22 -14.09 31.20 -20.07
C TYR A 22 -13.72 29.72 -20.12
N PHE A 23 -14.42 28.86 -19.40
CA PHE A 23 -14.17 27.42 -19.46
C PHE A 23 -14.59 26.77 -20.77
N HIS A 24 -15.58 27.34 -21.46
CA HIS A 24 -15.86 26.92 -22.85
C HIS A 24 -14.69 27.24 -23.79
N LEU A 25 -14.05 28.40 -23.64
CA LEU A 25 -12.84 28.73 -24.38
C LEU A 25 -11.71 27.74 -24.09
N TRP A 26 -11.50 27.39 -22.81
CA TRP A 26 -10.50 26.39 -22.43
C TRP A 26 -10.81 24.99 -22.97
N ASN A 27 -12.07 24.60 -23.00
CA ASN A 27 -12.48 23.33 -23.59
C ASN A 27 -12.15 23.29 -25.09
N GLN A 28 -12.38 24.38 -25.80
CA GLN A 28 -12.00 24.51 -27.21
C GLN A 28 -10.48 24.42 -27.41
N ARG A 29 -9.69 25.10 -26.58
CA ARG A 29 -8.22 25.04 -26.60
C ARG A 29 -7.70 23.61 -26.41
N ILE A 30 -8.25 22.86 -25.46
CA ILE A 30 -7.86 21.44 -25.28
C ILE A 30 -8.30 20.61 -26.48
N ASP A 31 -9.46 20.87 -27.04
CA ASP A 31 -10.00 20.15 -28.19
C ASP A 31 -9.14 20.35 -29.44
N GLU A 32 -8.60 21.56 -29.65
CA GLU A 32 -7.63 21.86 -30.71
C GLU A 32 -6.37 21.00 -30.62
N HIS A 33 -5.96 20.64 -29.41
CA HIS A 33 -4.78 19.82 -29.09
C HIS A 33 -5.11 18.36 -28.76
N ALA A 34 -6.38 17.94 -28.84
CA ALA A 34 -6.83 16.62 -28.36
C ALA A 34 -6.11 15.44 -29.05
N ARG A 35 -5.62 15.64 -30.28
CA ARG A 35 -4.89 14.63 -31.06
C ARG A 35 -3.38 14.74 -30.97
N ASP A 36 -2.86 15.73 -30.24
CA ASP A 36 -1.43 15.87 -30.06
C ASP A 36 -0.92 14.74 -29.15
N GLU A 37 0.20 14.16 -29.55
CA GLU A 37 0.81 13.03 -28.85
C GLU A 37 1.79 13.51 -27.80
N TYR A 38 1.84 12.80 -26.70
CA TYR A 38 2.86 12.97 -25.67
C TYR A 38 3.28 11.61 -25.10
N GLN A 39 4.46 11.57 -24.49
CA GLN A 39 4.95 10.34 -23.85
C GLN A 39 4.73 10.37 -22.34
N LYS A 40 4.19 9.28 -21.82
CA LYS A 40 4.02 9.05 -20.40
C LYS A 40 4.46 7.62 -20.06
N PHE A 41 5.46 7.50 -19.21
CA PHE A 41 6.01 6.19 -18.79
C PHE A 41 6.41 5.27 -19.97
N GLY A 42 6.84 5.87 -21.10
CA GLY A 42 7.20 5.13 -22.30
C GLY A 42 6.02 4.78 -23.23
N GLU A 43 4.79 5.12 -22.86
CA GLU A 43 3.59 4.93 -23.70
C GLU A 43 3.23 6.22 -24.44
N HIS A 44 2.79 6.08 -25.69
CA HIS A 44 2.20 7.16 -26.48
C HIS A 44 0.76 7.41 -26.04
N CYS A 45 0.47 8.66 -25.67
CA CYS A 45 -0.84 9.09 -25.20
C CYS A 45 -1.32 10.30 -26.00
N LEU A 46 -2.62 10.50 -26.07
CA LEU A 46 -3.23 11.70 -26.66
C LEU A 46 -3.59 12.71 -25.58
N VAL A 47 -3.41 14.00 -25.88
CA VAL A 47 -3.76 15.09 -24.95
C VAL A 47 -5.24 15.03 -24.54
N GLY A 48 -6.13 14.66 -25.45
CA GLY A 48 -7.56 14.51 -25.19
C GLY A 48 -7.94 13.26 -24.40
N ASP A 49 -7.03 12.32 -24.18
CA ASP A 49 -7.33 11.10 -23.44
C ASP A 49 -7.26 11.30 -21.92
N LYS A 50 -8.43 11.25 -21.28
CA LYS A 50 -8.57 11.48 -19.85
C LYS A 50 -7.88 10.41 -18.97
N ALA A 51 -7.70 9.20 -19.48
CA ALA A 51 -7.11 8.09 -18.74
C ALA A 51 -5.60 8.27 -18.50
N PHE A 52 -4.94 9.06 -19.31
CA PHE A 52 -3.48 9.17 -19.34
C PHE A 52 -2.90 10.38 -18.61
N TYR A 53 -3.70 11.18 -17.91
CA TYR A 53 -3.13 12.26 -17.10
C TYR A 53 -2.35 11.71 -15.90
N PRO A 54 -1.16 12.27 -15.60
CA PRO A 54 -0.32 11.73 -14.55
C PRO A 54 -1.04 11.73 -13.20
N LEU A 55 -1.17 10.55 -12.60
CA LEU A 55 -1.71 10.35 -11.25
C LEU A 55 -0.69 10.68 -10.16
N ASN A 56 0.51 11.14 -10.52
CA ASN A 56 1.52 11.47 -9.54
C ASN A 56 1.19 12.82 -8.88
N TYR A 57 0.47 12.76 -7.79
CA TYR A 57 0.08 13.91 -6.99
C TYR A 57 1.25 14.68 -6.34
N GLN A 58 2.47 14.15 -6.40
CA GLN A 58 3.66 14.77 -5.82
C GLN A 58 4.27 15.83 -6.76
N ILE A 59 4.06 15.71 -8.07
CA ILE A 59 4.58 16.67 -9.06
C ILE A 59 3.49 17.71 -9.32
N LYS A 60 3.74 18.96 -8.94
CA LYS A 60 2.82 20.08 -9.10
C LYS A 60 3.44 21.19 -9.95
N SER A 61 3.74 20.88 -11.19
CA SER A 61 4.27 21.76 -12.21
C SER A 61 3.50 21.54 -13.51
N LEU A 62 3.33 22.59 -14.32
CA LEU A 62 2.74 22.45 -15.66
C LEU A 62 3.54 21.51 -16.55
N ASP A 63 4.86 21.41 -16.35
CA ASP A 63 5.70 20.46 -17.11
C ASP A 63 5.34 18.99 -16.86
N ALA A 64 4.61 18.71 -15.78
CA ALA A 64 4.05 17.38 -15.52
C ALA A 64 2.80 17.08 -16.36
N LEU A 65 2.24 18.06 -17.03
CA LEU A 65 1.10 17.95 -17.92
C LEU A 65 1.56 18.06 -19.38
N PRO A 66 0.85 17.43 -20.32
CA PRO A 66 1.10 17.66 -21.74
C PRO A 66 0.87 19.15 -22.10
N LEU A 67 1.69 19.66 -23.00
CA LEU A 67 1.62 21.04 -23.48
C LEU A 67 1.77 22.13 -22.40
N GLY A 68 2.56 21.87 -21.35
CA GLY A 68 2.75 22.82 -20.25
C GLY A 68 3.11 24.24 -20.69
N GLU A 69 4.02 24.39 -21.68
CA GLU A 69 4.40 25.69 -22.24
C GLU A 69 3.25 26.37 -23.00
N VAL A 70 2.44 25.60 -23.73
CA VAL A 70 1.27 26.12 -24.44
C VAL A 70 0.26 26.70 -23.46
N TRP A 71 0.01 26.01 -22.35
CA TRP A 71 -0.87 26.50 -21.29
C TRP A 71 -0.30 27.77 -20.64
N ARG A 72 1.01 27.87 -20.39
CA ARG A 72 1.65 29.08 -19.89
C ARG A 72 1.43 30.27 -20.81
N GLU A 73 1.59 30.08 -22.12
CA GLU A 73 1.37 31.14 -23.12
C GLU A 73 -0.10 31.57 -23.14
N TYR A 74 -1.05 30.67 -23.05
CA TYR A 74 -2.47 31.02 -22.94
C TYR A 74 -2.77 31.88 -21.71
N PHE A 75 -2.22 31.52 -20.54
CA PHE A 75 -2.40 32.33 -19.32
C PHE A 75 -1.78 33.74 -19.46
N LYS A 76 -0.64 33.86 -20.11
CA LYS A 76 -0.02 35.17 -20.41
C LYS A 76 -0.88 35.98 -21.38
N GLN A 77 -1.44 35.38 -22.41
CA GLN A 77 -2.32 36.04 -23.38
C GLN A 77 -3.60 36.54 -22.71
N ASP A 78 -4.22 35.71 -21.87
CA ASP A 78 -5.49 35.98 -21.20
C ASP A 78 -5.36 37.09 -20.14
N LYS A 79 -4.14 37.35 -19.65
CA LYS A 79 -3.81 38.41 -18.64
C LYS A 79 -4.70 38.36 -17.40
N LEU A 80 -4.92 37.17 -16.87
CA LEU A 80 -5.75 36.96 -15.68
C LEU A 80 -5.06 37.54 -14.43
N SER A 81 -5.84 38.20 -13.58
CA SER A 81 -5.36 38.60 -12.25
C SER A 81 -5.28 37.36 -11.33
N LEU A 82 -4.47 37.47 -10.26
CA LEU A 82 -4.33 36.40 -9.28
C LEU A 82 -5.65 36.07 -8.57
N ASP A 83 -6.50 37.04 -8.31
CA ASP A 83 -7.82 36.85 -7.72
C ASP A 83 -8.76 36.10 -8.67
N VAL A 84 -8.70 36.39 -9.98
CA VAL A 84 -9.45 35.62 -10.99
C VAL A 84 -8.95 34.17 -11.04
N LEU A 85 -7.63 33.96 -11.07
CA LEU A 85 -7.05 32.61 -11.07
C LEU A 85 -7.48 31.82 -9.83
N PHE A 86 -7.46 32.47 -8.66
CA PHE A 86 -7.91 31.84 -7.43
C PHE A 86 -9.42 31.52 -7.47
N GLN A 87 -10.24 32.44 -7.96
CA GLN A 87 -11.67 32.20 -8.13
C GLN A 87 -11.93 31.01 -9.08
N LEU A 88 -11.24 30.94 -10.21
CA LEU A 88 -11.35 29.80 -11.14
C LEU A 88 -10.93 28.47 -10.47
N TYR A 89 -9.86 28.49 -9.71
CA TYR A 89 -9.44 27.35 -8.89
C TYR A 89 -10.53 26.94 -7.90
N PHE A 90 -11.06 27.89 -7.15
CA PHE A 90 -12.08 27.68 -6.13
C PHE A 90 -13.36 27.07 -6.72
N VAL A 91 -13.90 27.62 -7.80
CA VAL A 91 -15.13 27.14 -8.41
C VAL A 91 -14.99 25.73 -8.97
N LEU A 92 -13.82 25.37 -9.54
CA LEU A 92 -13.56 24.02 -10.03
C LEU A 92 -13.44 22.99 -8.90
N LYS A 93 -12.84 23.38 -7.77
CA LYS A 93 -12.73 22.51 -6.60
C LYS A 93 -14.06 22.33 -5.86
N SER A 94 -14.99 23.26 -6.08
CA SER A 94 -16.28 23.29 -5.41
C SER A 94 -17.45 22.77 -6.25
N ILE A 95 -17.21 22.27 -7.46
CA ILE A 95 -18.24 21.67 -8.32
C ILE A 95 -18.96 20.53 -7.59
N GLY A 96 -20.28 20.59 -7.62
CA GLY A 96 -21.14 19.58 -6.97
C GLY A 96 -21.41 19.84 -5.48
N TYR A 97 -20.88 20.91 -4.90
CA TYR A 97 -21.17 21.32 -3.54
C TYR A 97 -22.25 22.40 -3.49
N HIS A 98 -23.29 22.17 -2.69
CA HIS A 98 -24.40 23.10 -2.51
C HIS A 98 -24.07 24.09 -1.39
N TYR A 99 -23.37 25.16 -1.72
CA TYR A 99 -22.95 26.18 -0.74
C TYR A 99 -24.11 26.97 -0.12
N ASP A 100 -25.25 27.04 -0.79
CA ASP A 100 -26.43 27.75 -0.31
C ASP A 100 -26.91 27.29 1.07
N ASN A 101 -26.63 26.05 1.42
CA ASN A 101 -27.01 25.46 2.72
C ASN A 101 -25.91 25.57 3.79
N LEU A 102 -24.69 25.97 3.41
CA LEU A 102 -23.53 26.00 4.30
C LEU A 102 -23.33 27.34 4.96
N PHE A 103 -23.57 28.40 4.21
CA PHE A 103 -23.28 29.76 4.62
C PHE A 103 -24.57 30.54 4.93
N PRO A 104 -24.49 31.55 5.83
CA PRO A 104 -25.56 32.50 5.97
C PRO A 104 -25.92 33.15 4.62
N ARG A 105 -27.21 33.46 4.42
CA ARG A 105 -27.71 34.03 3.14
C ARG A 105 -27.04 35.34 2.71
N GLU A 106 -26.39 36.02 3.66
CA GLU A 106 -25.62 37.24 3.43
C GLU A 106 -24.29 36.96 2.72
N ILE A 107 -23.77 35.76 2.81
CA ILE A 107 -22.53 35.33 2.15
C ILE A 107 -22.90 34.76 0.79
N LYS A 108 -22.68 35.58 -0.24
CA LYS A 108 -22.89 35.17 -1.63
C LYS A 108 -21.56 34.74 -2.24
N LEU A 109 -21.46 33.47 -2.67
CA LEU A 109 -20.31 32.98 -3.38
C LEU A 109 -20.70 32.59 -4.79
N THR A 110 -19.86 32.93 -5.76
CA THR A 110 -19.98 32.41 -7.12
C THR A 110 -19.50 30.96 -7.13
N TYR A 111 -20.34 30.01 -7.54
CA TYR A 111 -20.00 28.59 -7.65
C TYR A 111 -20.65 27.95 -8.87
N LEU A 112 -20.12 26.80 -9.27
CA LEU A 112 -20.62 25.99 -10.38
C LEU A 112 -21.30 24.73 -9.86
N THR A 113 -22.33 24.31 -10.54
CA THR A 113 -23.02 23.03 -10.31
C THR A 113 -22.53 21.98 -11.30
N SER A 114 -22.87 20.70 -11.05
CA SER A 114 -22.60 19.63 -12.00
C SER A 114 -23.24 19.88 -13.36
N GLU A 115 -24.43 20.48 -13.38
CA GLU A 115 -25.15 20.83 -14.61
C GLU A 115 -24.39 21.87 -15.44
N ASP A 116 -23.74 22.83 -14.80
CA ASP A 116 -22.92 23.85 -15.48
C ASP A 116 -21.72 23.23 -16.22
N THR A 117 -21.28 22.04 -15.80
CA THR A 117 -20.07 21.37 -16.29
C THR A 117 -20.36 20.14 -17.17
N GLU A 118 -21.61 19.72 -17.32
CA GLU A 118 -22.00 18.52 -18.09
C GLU A 118 -21.48 18.52 -19.54
N ARG A 119 -21.33 19.70 -20.13
CA ARG A 119 -20.86 19.90 -21.51
C ARG A 119 -19.35 20.02 -21.63
N TRP A 120 -18.60 19.95 -20.54
CA TRP A 120 -17.14 20.11 -20.56
C TRP A 120 -16.45 18.75 -20.50
N ALA A 121 -16.04 18.27 -21.67
CA ALA A 121 -15.35 16.99 -21.74
C ALA A 121 -14.08 16.93 -20.88
N TYR A 122 -13.40 18.08 -20.68
CA TYR A 122 -12.08 18.17 -20.06
C TYR A 122 -12.04 18.98 -18.76
N TYR A 123 -13.17 19.17 -18.07
CA TYR A 123 -13.21 20.04 -16.87
C TYR A 123 -12.21 19.60 -15.78
N SER A 124 -11.94 18.32 -15.66
CA SER A 124 -10.95 17.80 -14.70
C SER A 124 -9.52 18.25 -15.03
N HIS A 125 -9.23 18.53 -16.30
CA HIS A 125 -7.95 19.06 -16.75
C HIS A 125 -7.78 20.53 -16.37
N PHE A 126 -8.84 21.32 -16.46
CA PHE A 126 -8.81 22.74 -16.08
C PHE A 126 -8.32 22.92 -14.65
N SER A 127 -8.89 22.14 -13.72
CA SER A 127 -8.51 22.20 -12.32
C SER A 127 -7.00 21.97 -12.12
N ARG A 128 -6.41 21.01 -12.84
CA ARG A 128 -4.98 20.72 -12.75
C ARG A 128 -4.13 21.80 -13.41
N ILE A 129 -4.50 22.23 -14.61
CA ILE A 129 -3.78 23.26 -15.35
C ILE A 129 -3.72 24.56 -14.53
N ILE A 130 -4.86 25.03 -14.00
CA ILE A 130 -4.93 26.26 -13.20
C ILE A 130 -4.16 26.09 -11.89
N THR A 131 -4.32 24.95 -11.20
CA THR A 131 -3.61 24.69 -9.95
C THR A 131 -2.10 24.69 -10.15
N TYR A 132 -1.60 24.00 -11.19
CA TYR A 132 -0.17 23.89 -11.44
C TYR A 132 0.42 25.22 -11.90
N TYR A 133 -0.27 25.96 -12.75
CA TYR A 133 0.14 27.31 -13.12
C TYR A 133 0.22 28.24 -11.90
N PHE A 134 -0.76 28.15 -10.99
CA PHE A 134 -0.75 28.93 -9.76
C PHE A 134 0.46 28.61 -8.87
N TYR A 135 0.88 27.34 -8.80
CA TYR A 135 2.07 26.93 -8.05
C TYR A 135 3.39 27.39 -8.68
N GLU A 136 3.43 27.57 -10.00
CA GLU A 136 4.63 28.03 -10.71
C GLU A 136 4.82 29.55 -10.70
N CYS A 137 3.73 30.29 -10.56
CA CYS A 137 3.80 31.74 -10.46
C CYS A 137 4.43 32.15 -9.13
N ASP A 138 5.12 33.30 -9.10
CA ASP A 138 5.64 33.96 -7.88
C ASP A 138 4.52 34.40 -6.91
N CYS A 139 3.33 33.87 -7.08
CA CYS A 139 2.10 34.19 -6.35
C CYS A 139 1.74 33.11 -5.31
N ASN A 140 2.67 32.23 -4.94
CA ASN A 140 2.40 31.16 -3.99
C ASN A 140 1.92 31.68 -2.63
N ASP A 141 2.49 32.79 -2.14
CA ASP A 141 2.04 33.40 -0.88
C ASP A 141 0.63 33.98 -0.98
N VAL A 142 0.24 34.54 -2.12
CA VAL A 142 -1.13 35.02 -2.35
C VAL A 142 -2.11 33.84 -2.38
N PHE A 143 -1.75 32.73 -3.05
CA PHE A 143 -2.55 31.52 -3.05
C PHE A 143 -2.75 30.96 -1.64
N LEU A 144 -1.69 30.86 -0.86
CA LEU A 144 -1.74 30.35 0.51
C LEU A 144 -2.63 31.23 1.38
N GLU A 145 -2.50 32.57 1.26
CA GLU A 145 -3.30 33.52 2.02
C GLU A 145 -4.79 33.41 1.65
N ARG A 146 -5.13 33.38 0.35
CA ARG A 146 -6.51 33.24 -0.11
C ARG A 146 -7.13 31.90 0.31
N ASN A 147 -6.33 30.83 0.22
CA ASN A 147 -6.78 29.50 0.64
C ASN A 147 -7.03 29.45 2.16
N ALA A 148 -6.18 30.07 2.98
CA ALA A 148 -6.37 30.20 4.42
C ALA A 148 -7.63 31.00 4.75
N GLN A 149 -7.88 32.14 4.07
CA GLN A 149 -9.10 32.93 4.26
C GLN A 149 -10.38 32.13 3.97
N VAL A 150 -10.35 31.27 2.94
CA VAL A 150 -11.48 30.37 2.64
C VAL A 150 -11.64 29.31 3.74
N ILE A 151 -10.55 28.76 4.25
CA ILE A 151 -10.59 27.80 5.36
C ILE A 151 -11.18 28.44 6.62
N GLU A 152 -10.75 29.65 6.98
CA GLU A 152 -11.31 30.41 8.10
C GLU A 152 -12.81 30.67 7.94
N LEU A 153 -13.25 30.97 6.71
CA LEU A 153 -14.65 31.15 6.38
C LEU A 153 -15.45 29.85 6.65
N PHE A 154 -14.94 28.71 6.23
CA PHE A 154 -15.56 27.41 6.48
C PHE A 154 -15.64 27.13 7.99
N LEU A 155 -14.56 27.31 8.73
CA LEU A 155 -14.55 27.10 10.19
C LEU A 155 -15.58 27.95 10.90
N LYS A 156 -15.78 29.19 10.44
CA LYS A 156 -16.69 30.12 11.06
C LYS A 156 -18.16 29.80 10.80
N TYR A 157 -18.50 29.29 9.62
CA TYR A 157 -19.88 29.20 9.16
C TYR A 157 -20.35 27.79 8.78
N ALA A 158 -19.44 26.89 8.42
CA ALA A 158 -19.83 25.56 7.99
C ALA A 158 -20.38 24.73 9.17
N LYS A 159 -21.60 24.24 9.01
CA LYS A 159 -22.21 23.33 9.99
C LYS A 159 -21.88 21.89 9.62
N CYS A 160 -21.37 21.14 10.56
CA CYS A 160 -21.21 19.70 10.43
C CYS A 160 -22.58 19.01 10.53
N ASN A 161 -23.34 19.03 9.46
CA ASN A 161 -24.62 18.33 9.41
C ASN A 161 -24.37 16.86 9.00
N SER A 162 -24.88 15.95 9.82
CA SER A 162 -24.98 14.54 9.47
C SER A 162 -26.43 14.15 9.20
N TYR A 163 -26.66 13.27 8.25
CA TYR A 163 -27.97 12.70 7.99
C TYR A 163 -27.91 11.18 8.00
N LYS A 164 -29.03 10.55 8.38
CA LYS A 164 -29.16 9.09 8.40
C LYS A 164 -29.81 8.64 7.10
N MET A 165 -29.18 7.67 6.44
CA MET A 165 -29.72 7.04 5.24
C MET A 165 -29.56 5.52 5.34
N GLN A 166 -30.52 4.76 4.81
CA GLN A 166 -30.37 3.31 4.71
C GLN A 166 -29.50 2.99 3.49
N ASP A 167 -28.51 2.12 3.67
CA ASP A 167 -27.76 1.57 2.56
C ASP A 167 -28.60 0.53 1.78
N TYR A 168 -28.04 0.01 0.70
CA TYR A 168 -28.70 -0.99 -0.15
C TYR A 168 -29.04 -2.31 0.57
N ASN A 169 -28.48 -2.55 1.77
CA ASN A 169 -28.82 -3.69 2.65
C ASN A 169 -29.86 -3.33 3.73
N GLY A 170 -30.42 -2.12 3.69
CA GLY A 170 -31.34 -1.63 4.70
C GLY A 170 -30.69 -1.20 6.02
N LYS A 171 -29.34 -1.20 6.11
CA LYS A 171 -28.61 -0.79 7.30
C LYS A 171 -28.54 0.74 7.38
N LEU A 172 -28.91 1.30 8.53
CA LEU A 172 -28.77 2.74 8.77
C LEU A 172 -27.28 3.14 8.79
N LYS A 173 -26.91 4.00 7.85
CA LYS A 173 -25.59 4.65 7.82
C LYS A 173 -25.77 6.16 8.03
N ILE A 174 -24.81 6.75 8.72
CA ILE A 174 -24.76 8.19 8.93
C ILE A 174 -23.78 8.76 7.92
N TYR A 175 -24.25 9.66 7.07
CA TYR A 175 -23.43 10.33 6.07
C TYR A 175 -23.17 11.77 6.51
N SER A 176 -21.94 12.23 6.36
CA SER A 176 -21.64 13.66 6.42
C SER A 176 -22.17 14.34 5.16
N VAL A 177 -22.62 15.57 5.28
CA VAL A 177 -22.92 16.40 4.11
C VAL A 177 -21.61 16.54 3.30
N ALA A 178 -21.70 16.41 1.98
CA ALA A 178 -20.59 16.41 1.02
C ALA A 178 -19.62 17.62 1.12
N ASN A 179 -19.99 18.61 1.84
CA ASN A 179 -19.30 19.88 2.08
C ASN A 179 -17.94 19.75 2.79
N ILE A 180 -17.77 18.71 3.61
CA ILE A 180 -16.51 18.44 4.30
C ILE A 180 -15.40 18.08 3.30
N THR A 181 -15.72 17.39 2.22
CA THR A 181 -14.73 16.99 1.22
C THR A 181 -14.08 18.16 0.50
N ALA A 182 -14.86 19.19 0.12
CA ALA A 182 -14.32 20.42 -0.49
C ALA A 182 -13.37 21.14 0.45
N PHE A 183 -13.77 21.20 1.72
CA PHE A 183 -12.97 21.80 2.77
C PHE A 183 -11.65 21.05 2.99
N LEU A 184 -11.69 19.71 3.07
CA LEU A 184 -10.50 18.89 3.21
C LEU A 184 -9.53 19.09 2.03
N ILE A 185 -10.04 19.16 0.79
CA ILE A 185 -9.22 19.46 -0.39
C ILE A 185 -8.52 20.80 -0.25
N MET A 186 -9.17 21.80 0.30
CA MET A 186 -8.56 23.13 0.49
C MET A 186 -7.47 23.13 1.56
N VAL A 187 -7.67 22.37 2.65
CA VAL A 187 -6.64 22.18 3.68
C VAL A 187 -5.43 21.44 3.10
N ASP A 188 -5.66 20.35 2.34
CA ASP A 188 -4.58 19.60 1.70
C ASP A 188 -3.79 20.45 0.69
N ASN A 189 -4.44 21.39 0.02
CA ASN A 189 -3.78 22.27 -0.93
C ASN A 189 -2.90 23.35 -0.28
N LEU A 190 -2.96 23.54 1.04
CA LEU A 190 -1.98 24.36 1.75
C LEU A 190 -0.57 23.77 1.67
N ARG A 191 -0.45 22.43 1.54
CA ARG A 191 0.85 21.75 1.39
C ARG A 191 1.84 22.08 2.50
N LEU A 192 1.40 21.90 3.76
CA LEU A 192 2.25 22.08 4.94
C LEU A 192 3.57 21.29 4.88
N ASP A 193 3.55 20.14 4.18
CA ASP A 193 4.72 19.31 3.93
C ASP A 193 5.83 19.99 3.10
N LYS A 194 5.48 21.00 2.31
CA LYS A 194 6.40 21.72 1.41
C LYS A 194 6.74 23.14 1.87
N MET A 195 6.12 23.62 2.94
CA MET A 195 6.34 24.96 3.48
C MET A 195 7.69 25.06 4.20
N ASN A 196 8.31 26.26 4.14
CA ASN A 196 9.40 26.60 5.07
C ASN A 196 8.85 26.79 6.50
N ASP A 197 9.72 26.91 7.50
CA ASP A 197 9.30 26.99 8.90
C ASP A 197 8.47 28.24 9.22
N ALA A 198 8.72 29.35 8.57
CA ALA A 198 7.95 30.59 8.75
C ALA A 198 6.51 30.43 8.22
N GLN A 199 6.36 29.89 7.02
CA GLN A 199 5.05 29.59 6.43
C GLN A 199 4.33 28.50 7.25
N PHE A 200 5.02 27.45 7.64
CA PHE A 200 4.46 26.37 8.47
C PHE A 200 3.93 26.94 9.79
N SER A 201 4.71 27.78 10.47
CA SER A 201 4.33 28.39 11.74
C SER A 201 3.12 29.33 11.60
N LYS A 202 2.94 29.95 10.44
CA LYS A 202 1.80 30.81 10.14
C LYS A 202 0.52 29.99 9.91
N TYR A 203 0.58 28.89 9.16
CA TYR A 203 -0.61 28.18 8.67
C TYR A 203 -0.96 26.91 9.45
N PHE A 204 0.00 26.29 10.14
CA PHE A 204 -0.28 25.07 10.92
C PHE A 204 -1.36 25.27 12.00
N PRO A 205 -1.37 26.38 12.79
CA PRO A 205 -2.43 26.58 13.78
C PRO A 205 -3.83 26.52 13.19
N LEU A 206 -4.04 27.10 12.00
CA LEU A 206 -5.33 27.07 11.31
C LEU A 206 -5.73 25.63 10.93
N VAL A 207 -4.78 24.84 10.43
CA VAL A 207 -5.02 23.43 10.09
C VAL A 207 -5.32 22.60 11.34
N TYR A 208 -4.63 22.89 12.44
CA TYR A 208 -4.89 22.24 13.72
C TYR A 208 -6.26 22.60 14.31
N ASP A 209 -6.69 23.86 14.19
CA ASP A 209 -8.04 24.27 14.57
C ASP A 209 -9.11 23.55 13.75
N CYS A 210 -8.85 23.33 12.44
CA CYS A 210 -9.72 22.51 11.61
C CYS A 210 -9.80 21.07 12.12
N TYR A 211 -8.65 20.47 12.41
CA TYR A 211 -8.57 19.12 12.96
C TYR A 211 -9.37 19.00 14.25
N LEU A 212 -9.18 19.91 15.20
CA LEU A 212 -9.92 19.93 16.45
C LEU A 212 -11.42 20.10 16.23
N HIS A 213 -11.83 21.01 15.36
CA HIS A 213 -13.24 21.23 15.03
C HIS A 213 -13.91 19.94 14.52
N PHE A 214 -13.26 19.22 13.60
CA PHE A 214 -13.81 17.97 13.07
C PHE A 214 -13.80 16.82 14.07
N HIS A 215 -12.84 16.77 14.97
CA HIS A 215 -12.77 15.72 15.99
C HIS A 215 -13.66 15.97 17.18
N MET A 216 -13.86 17.22 17.59
CA MET A 216 -14.60 17.57 18.80
C MET A 216 -16.05 17.98 18.54
N ASP A 217 -16.31 18.71 17.44
CA ASP A 217 -17.61 19.33 17.19
C ASP A 217 -18.47 18.50 16.22
N CYS A 218 -17.86 17.60 15.46
CA CYS A 218 -18.58 16.74 14.52
C CYS A 218 -18.95 15.41 15.14
N ALA A 219 -20.12 14.88 14.77
CA ALA A 219 -20.58 13.59 15.25
C ALA A 219 -19.54 12.48 14.94
N PRO A 220 -19.33 11.51 15.86
CA PRO A 220 -18.35 10.43 15.68
C PRO A 220 -18.53 9.62 14.38
N ALA A 221 -19.73 9.62 13.82
CA ALA A 221 -20.09 8.88 12.62
C ALA A 221 -19.81 9.63 11.31
N VAL A 222 -19.17 10.78 11.33
CA VAL A 222 -18.71 11.46 10.11
C VAL A 222 -17.53 10.67 9.54
N LEU A 223 -17.78 9.96 8.44
CA LEU A 223 -16.86 8.98 7.84
C LEU A 223 -15.52 9.57 7.35
N ASN A 224 -15.46 10.86 7.08
CA ASN A 224 -14.26 11.54 6.57
C ASN A 224 -13.80 12.59 7.58
N LYS A 225 -13.26 12.13 8.72
CA LYS A 225 -12.61 13.05 9.65
C LYS A 225 -11.33 13.60 9.01
N MET A 226 -11.09 14.87 9.25
CA MET A 226 -9.85 15.49 8.85
C MET A 226 -8.69 14.89 9.64
N GLU A 227 -7.62 14.56 8.96
CA GLU A 227 -6.41 14.01 9.54
C GLU A 227 -5.23 14.95 9.29
N ILE A 228 -4.35 15.05 10.26
CA ILE A 228 -3.06 15.69 10.07
C ILE A 228 -2.07 14.62 9.63
N GLN A 229 -1.43 14.84 8.49
CA GLN A 229 -0.42 13.92 7.99
C GLN A 229 0.68 13.68 9.03
N PRO A 230 1.10 12.43 9.32
CA PRO A 230 2.07 12.14 10.37
C PRO A 230 3.37 12.92 10.27
N LEU A 231 3.89 13.16 9.07
CA LEU A 231 5.08 14.00 8.88
C LEU A 231 4.82 15.47 9.25
N VAL A 232 3.64 15.99 8.94
CA VAL A 232 3.22 17.35 9.34
C VAL A 232 3.07 17.44 10.85
N ALA A 233 2.46 16.43 11.49
CA ALA A 233 2.34 16.36 12.94
C ALA A 233 3.70 16.22 13.63
N ALA A 234 4.62 15.40 13.09
CA ALA A 234 5.98 15.28 13.59
C ALA A 234 6.74 16.62 13.52
N ARG A 235 6.62 17.33 12.39
CA ARG A 235 7.21 18.66 12.24
C ARG A 235 6.60 19.68 13.21
N ALA A 236 5.29 19.61 13.44
CA ALA A 236 4.62 20.44 14.43
C ALA A 236 5.14 20.19 15.87
N CYS A 237 5.46 18.94 16.21
CA CYS A 237 6.12 18.58 17.46
C CYS A 237 7.52 19.20 17.55
N LEU A 238 8.33 19.08 16.50
CA LEU A 238 9.67 19.66 16.44
C LEU A 238 9.67 21.19 16.59
N LEU A 239 8.68 21.85 16.03
CA LEU A 239 8.50 23.31 16.11
C LEU A 239 7.74 23.77 17.37
N GLY A 240 7.37 22.86 18.27
CA GLY A 240 6.74 23.16 19.56
C GLY A 240 5.24 23.49 19.49
N PHE A 241 4.56 23.24 18.38
CA PHE A 241 3.10 23.42 18.26
C PHE A 241 2.30 22.28 18.89
N LEU A 242 2.84 21.06 18.88
CA LEU A 242 2.19 19.88 19.44
C LEU A 242 3.11 19.16 20.45
N PRO A 243 2.56 18.61 21.54
CA PRO A 243 3.29 17.68 22.38
C PRO A 243 3.41 16.31 21.67
N LYS A 244 4.48 15.56 21.97
CA LYS A 244 4.70 14.21 21.43
C LYS A 244 3.52 13.26 21.68
N THR A 245 2.84 13.42 22.81
CA THR A 245 1.64 12.65 23.16
C THR A 245 0.50 12.82 22.15
N ALA A 246 0.30 14.04 21.60
CA ALA A 246 -0.70 14.27 20.57
C ALA A 246 -0.37 13.50 19.27
N LEU A 247 0.91 13.46 18.88
CA LEU A 247 1.35 12.64 17.75
C LEU A 247 1.14 11.14 18.02
N MET A 248 1.44 10.66 19.22
CA MET A 248 1.20 9.28 19.61
C MET A 248 -0.30 8.93 19.57
N GLU A 249 -1.15 9.82 20.06
CA GLU A 249 -2.62 9.65 20.01
C GLU A 249 -3.14 9.60 18.56
N MET A 250 -2.63 10.46 17.67
CA MET A 250 -2.99 10.42 16.24
C MET A 250 -2.58 9.09 15.58
N ILE A 251 -1.41 8.54 15.95
CA ILE A 251 -0.92 7.26 15.43
C ILE A 251 -1.76 6.09 15.94
N LEU A 252 -2.19 6.15 17.21
CA LEU A 252 -2.95 5.09 17.89
C LEU A 252 -4.47 5.31 17.86
N ASP A 253 -4.97 6.23 17.05
CA ASP A 253 -6.34 6.74 17.11
C ASP A 253 -7.40 5.65 17.37
N LYS A 254 -8.26 5.95 18.35
CA LYS A 254 -9.31 5.05 18.86
C LYS A 254 -10.51 4.91 17.92
N HIS A 255 -10.64 5.73 16.91
CA HIS A 255 -11.82 5.78 16.04
C HIS A 255 -11.98 4.55 15.13
N THR A 256 -11.08 3.60 15.21
CA THR A 256 -11.16 2.31 14.51
C THR A 256 -12.18 1.34 15.12
N GLU A 257 -12.80 1.65 16.28
CA GLU A 257 -13.69 0.70 16.98
C GLU A 257 -15.10 0.62 16.38
N GLU A 258 -15.61 1.69 15.76
CA GLU A 258 -17.00 1.77 15.35
C GLU A 258 -17.24 1.54 13.85
N ASN A 259 -16.20 1.48 13.02
CA ASN A 259 -16.33 1.30 11.58
C ASN A 259 -15.60 0.07 11.08
N THR A 260 -16.34 -0.95 10.71
CA THR A 260 -15.82 -2.15 10.03
C THR A 260 -15.22 -1.86 8.63
N ASP A 261 -15.48 -0.69 8.06
CA ASP A 261 -14.84 -0.17 6.85
C ASP A 261 -13.54 0.64 7.14
N SER A 262 -13.10 0.69 8.38
CA SER A 262 -11.98 1.46 8.92
C SER A 262 -10.58 1.05 8.43
N ASN A 263 -10.48 0.09 7.55
CA ASN A 263 -9.25 -0.20 6.81
C ASN A 263 -8.66 1.02 6.07
N TYR A 264 -9.42 2.09 5.94
CA TYR A 264 -8.96 3.30 5.24
C TYR A 264 -8.03 4.17 6.10
N TYR A 265 -8.29 4.27 7.41
CA TYR A 265 -7.52 5.11 8.32
C TYR A 265 -6.19 4.47 8.72
N SER A 266 -6.24 3.22 9.15
CA SER A 266 -5.02 2.46 9.42
C SER A 266 -4.16 2.32 8.15
N ARG A 267 -4.79 2.32 6.95
CA ARG A 267 -4.07 2.42 5.67
C ARG A 267 -3.37 3.76 5.51
N ASN A 268 -3.96 4.90 5.88
CA ASN A 268 -3.35 6.20 5.67
C ASN A 268 -2.19 6.43 6.63
N VAL A 269 -2.35 6.17 7.91
CA VAL A 269 -1.25 6.21 8.87
C VAL A 269 -0.18 5.20 8.47
N ASN A 270 -0.57 3.98 8.15
CA ASN A 270 0.35 2.95 7.69
C ASN A 270 0.98 3.28 6.33
N THR A 271 0.24 3.81 5.37
CA THR A 271 0.78 4.20 4.05
C THR A 271 1.77 5.34 4.16
N MET A 272 1.58 6.25 5.08
CA MET A 272 2.51 7.36 5.32
C MET A 272 3.72 6.92 6.13
N LEU A 273 3.56 6.01 7.08
CA LEU A 273 4.64 5.30 7.73
C LEU A 273 5.41 4.44 6.74
N TYR A 274 4.72 3.90 5.74
CA TYR A 274 5.30 3.12 4.66
C TYR A 274 5.89 3.97 3.55
N GLU A 275 5.45 5.16 3.28
CA GLU A 275 6.19 6.08 2.41
C GLU A 275 7.55 6.45 3.02
N ALA A 276 7.63 6.54 4.33
CA ALA A 276 8.91 6.65 5.05
C ALA A 276 9.66 5.31 5.19
N TYR A 277 8.96 4.12 5.08
CA TYR A 277 9.50 2.78 5.36
C TYR A 277 8.99 1.71 4.37
N SER A 278 8.56 2.06 3.21
CA SER A 278 7.52 1.46 2.38
C SER A 278 7.76 0.09 1.78
N ALA A 279 8.92 -0.48 1.91
CA ALA A 279 9.21 -1.64 1.09
C ALA A 279 8.72 -2.97 1.63
N ALA A 280 8.90 -3.22 2.93
CA ALA A 280 8.59 -4.51 3.50
C ALA A 280 7.10 -4.88 3.37
N TYR A 281 6.22 -3.89 3.44
CA TYR A 281 4.77 -4.11 3.29
C TYR A 281 4.37 -4.40 1.85
N PHE A 282 4.93 -3.66 0.91
CA PHE A 282 4.61 -3.83 -0.51
C PHE A 282 5.25 -5.08 -1.10
N GLU A 283 6.43 -5.49 -0.62
CA GLU A 283 7.02 -6.79 -0.96
C GLU A 283 6.11 -7.96 -0.63
N ASN A 284 5.53 -7.97 0.56
CA ASN A 284 4.62 -9.03 0.98
C ASN A 284 3.31 -9.08 0.18
N ARG A 285 2.99 -8.02 -0.57
CA ARG A 285 1.81 -7.93 -1.46
C ARG A 285 2.15 -7.98 -2.95
N GLY A 286 3.39 -8.29 -3.31
CA GLY A 286 3.82 -8.36 -4.72
C GLY A 286 3.92 -6.99 -5.39
N VAL A 287 3.93 -5.89 -4.64
CA VAL A 287 4.11 -4.54 -5.17
C VAL A 287 5.60 -4.17 -5.10
N TYR A 288 6.23 -4.16 -6.25
CA TYR A 288 7.66 -3.96 -6.46
C TYR A 288 8.12 -2.54 -6.14
N ARG A 289 8.46 -2.27 -4.89
CA ARG A 289 9.24 -1.08 -4.52
C ARG A 289 10.40 -1.50 -3.63
N LYS A 290 11.62 -1.04 -3.94
CA LYS A 290 12.81 -1.31 -3.11
C LYS A 290 12.59 -0.80 -1.69
N PRO A 291 13.04 -1.54 -0.66
CA PRO A 291 13.06 -1.04 0.71
C PRO A 291 13.89 0.25 0.77
N HIS A 292 13.24 1.35 1.03
CA HIS A 292 13.95 2.56 1.42
C HIS A 292 14.26 2.44 2.91
N LEU A 293 15.39 1.83 3.22
CA LEU A 293 15.97 1.88 4.58
C LEU A 293 16.46 3.29 4.91
N GLU A 294 16.59 4.16 3.91
CA GLU A 294 16.97 5.56 4.06
C GLU A 294 15.74 6.45 4.14
N LEU A 295 15.76 7.38 5.08
CA LEU A 295 14.73 8.40 5.21
C LEU A 295 14.74 9.33 4.01
N PRO A 296 13.58 9.84 3.53
CA PRO A 296 13.55 10.86 2.50
C PRO A 296 14.41 12.06 2.91
N LYS A 297 15.22 12.56 1.98
CA LYS A 297 16.08 13.73 2.23
C LYS A 297 15.26 14.98 2.55
N GLU A 298 14.08 15.09 1.94
CA GLU A 298 13.10 16.12 2.27
C GLU A 298 12.43 15.81 3.60
N ASN A 299 12.38 16.78 4.50
CA ASN A 299 11.83 16.62 5.86
C ASN A 299 12.54 15.54 6.73
N ALA A 300 13.84 15.37 6.56
CA ALA A 300 14.62 14.31 7.21
C ALA A 300 14.45 14.31 8.74
N GLU A 301 14.43 15.48 9.37
CA GLU A 301 14.25 15.59 10.84
C GLU A 301 12.86 15.14 11.29
N ALA A 302 11.81 15.56 10.57
CA ALA A 302 10.45 15.13 10.88
C ALA A 302 10.26 13.61 10.64
N CYS A 303 10.85 13.08 9.58
CA CYS A 303 10.88 11.64 9.32
C CYS A 303 11.61 10.88 10.45
N LYS A 304 12.75 11.39 10.89
CA LYS A 304 13.50 10.81 12.00
C LYS A 304 12.69 10.83 13.29
N TYR A 305 12.09 11.97 13.62
CA TYR A 305 11.27 12.14 14.81
C TYR A 305 10.05 11.20 14.80
N LEU A 306 9.37 11.11 13.67
CA LEU A 306 8.25 10.18 13.48
C LEU A 306 8.69 8.73 13.70
N ARG A 307 9.83 8.35 13.14
CA ARG A 307 10.41 7.02 13.28
C ARG A 307 10.72 6.69 14.73
N GLU A 308 11.40 7.58 15.44
CA GLU A 308 11.72 7.40 16.85
C GLU A 308 10.45 7.29 17.70
N THR A 309 9.42 8.08 17.38
CA THR A 309 8.12 7.99 18.06
C THR A 309 7.44 6.64 17.83
N LEU A 310 7.50 6.12 16.61
CA LEU A 310 6.96 4.79 16.29
C LEU A 310 7.72 3.66 16.96
N ASP A 311 9.06 3.75 16.97
CA ASP A 311 9.89 2.76 17.64
C ASP A 311 9.56 2.74 19.15
N GLU A 312 9.31 3.90 19.76
CA GLU A 312 8.88 4.02 21.16
C GLU A 312 7.49 3.43 21.41
N ILE A 313 6.52 3.74 20.53
CA ILE A 313 5.18 3.14 20.59
C ILE A 313 5.28 1.62 20.45
N SER A 314 6.03 1.14 19.46
CA SER A 314 6.21 -0.29 19.21
C SER A 314 6.85 -1.00 20.39
N ASP A 315 7.92 -0.43 20.96
CA ASP A 315 8.59 -0.98 22.15
C ASP A 315 7.62 -1.08 23.34
N THR A 316 6.86 -0.02 23.60
CA THR A 316 5.90 0.01 24.70
C THR A 316 4.78 -1.02 24.50
N LEU A 317 4.17 -1.06 23.33
CA LEU A 317 3.07 -1.98 23.02
C LEU A 317 3.51 -3.44 23.07
N ILE A 318 4.68 -3.76 22.49
CA ILE A 318 5.20 -5.14 22.48
C ILE A 318 5.54 -5.57 23.90
N ARG A 319 6.17 -4.71 24.74
CA ARG A 319 6.44 -5.02 26.13
C ARG A 319 5.15 -5.27 26.92
N MET A 320 4.14 -4.44 26.74
CA MET A 320 2.83 -4.65 27.38
C MET A 320 2.19 -5.96 26.94
N GLU A 321 2.23 -6.27 25.62
CA GLU A 321 1.65 -7.51 25.10
C GLU A 321 2.40 -8.76 25.60
N THR A 322 3.73 -8.69 25.79
CA THR A 322 4.53 -9.82 26.30
C THR A 322 4.22 -10.17 27.76
N THR A 323 3.64 -9.23 28.52
CA THR A 323 3.21 -9.49 29.91
C THR A 323 1.82 -10.12 30.02
N ARG A 324 1.08 -10.16 28.91
CA ARG A 324 -0.23 -10.77 28.89
C ARG A 324 -0.14 -12.28 29.11
N LEU A 325 -1.06 -12.84 29.91
CA LEU A 325 -1.10 -14.28 30.18
C LEU A 325 -1.80 -15.04 29.06
N ASN A 326 -3.13 -15.11 29.04
CA ASN A 326 -3.87 -15.90 28.06
C ASN A 326 -4.99 -15.11 27.35
N ASP A 327 -5.47 -14.04 27.95
CA ASP A 327 -6.59 -13.27 27.44
C ASP A 327 -6.16 -12.13 26.51
N VAL A 328 -7.07 -11.69 25.64
CA VAL A 328 -6.88 -10.52 24.82
C VAL A 328 -6.72 -9.30 25.72
N SER A 329 -5.60 -8.59 25.60
CA SER A 329 -5.37 -7.36 26.33
C SER A 329 -5.94 -6.16 25.58
N THR A 330 -6.07 -5.02 26.29
CA THR A 330 -6.51 -3.75 25.67
C THR A 330 -5.55 -3.26 24.59
N VAL A 331 -4.28 -3.68 24.62
CA VAL A 331 -3.24 -3.29 23.66
C VAL A 331 -3.15 -4.23 22.47
N THR A 332 -3.71 -5.44 22.55
CA THR A 332 -3.61 -6.46 21.46
C THR A 332 -3.98 -5.92 20.10
N LYS A 333 -5.06 -5.15 20.00
CA LYS A 333 -5.52 -4.54 18.73
C LYS A 333 -4.49 -3.57 18.14
N TYR A 334 -3.79 -2.81 18.98
CA TYR A 334 -2.75 -1.87 18.54
C TYR A 334 -1.48 -2.60 18.13
N VAL A 335 -1.11 -3.66 18.86
CA VAL A 335 0.01 -4.55 18.49
C VAL A 335 -0.23 -5.17 17.11
N GLN A 336 -1.45 -5.60 16.81
CA GLN A 336 -1.79 -6.16 15.50
C GLN A 336 -1.73 -5.13 14.36
N GLN A 337 -1.91 -3.85 14.67
CA GLN A 337 -1.79 -2.75 13.71
C GLN A 337 -0.33 -2.40 13.42
N LEU A 338 0.63 -2.79 14.26
CA LEU A 338 2.05 -2.60 13.97
C LEU A 338 2.42 -3.32 12.68
N CYS A 339 3.04 -2.60 11.76
CA CYS A 339 3.30 -3.10 10.42
C CYS A 339 4.77 -3.41 10.18
N LEU A 340 5.65 -2.67 10.80
CA LEU A 340 7.09 -2.81 10.71
C LEU A 340 7.68 -2.70 12.11
N ILE A 341 8.27 -3.79 12.57
CA ILE A 341 8.98 -3.87 13.84
C ILE A 341 10.44 -4.11 13.48
N ARG A 342 11.37 -3.41 14.13
CA ARG A 342 12.77 -3.49 13.77
C ARG A 342 13.64 -3.84 14.98
N GLY A 343 14.47 -4.85 14.80
CA GLY A 343 15.46 -5.28 15.77
C GLY A 343 15.24 -6.70 16.28
N VAL A 344 16.33 -7.44 16.37
CA VAL A 344 16.39 -8.82 16.87
C VAL A 344 15.78 -8.98 18.27
N LYS A 345 15.86 -7.91 19.09
CA LYS A 345 15.28 -7.93 20.45
C LYS A 345 13.79 -8.27 20.46
N TYR A 346 13.02 -7.79 19.49
CA TYR A 346 11.58 -8.05 19.43
C TYR A 346 11.28 -9.46 18.91
N LEU A 347 12.11 -9.96 18.00
CA LEU A 347 12.05 -11.37 17.60
C LEU A 347 12.27 -12.26 18.83
N LEU A 348 13.30 -11.98 19.62
CA LEU A 348 13.63 -12.74 20.84
C LEU A 348 12.51 -12.65 21.88
N MET A 349 11.92 -11.47 22.08
CA MET A 349 10.77 -11.29 22.98
C MET A 349 9.58 -12.16 22.53
N ALA A 350 9.22 -12.14 21.24
CA ALA A 350 8.14 -12.95 20.70
C ALA A 350 8.40 -14.45 20.84
N LEU A 351 9.62 -14.88 20.53
CA LEU A 351 10.03 -16.29 20.66
C LEU A 351 10.01 -16.77 22.11
N LYS A 352 10.46 -15.94 23.05
CA LYS A 352 10.41 -16.25 24.49
C LYS A 352 8.96 -16.45 24.98
N VAL A 353 8.04 -15.63 24.50
CA VAL A 353 6.61 -15.75 24.86
C VAL A 353 5.99 -17.01 24.28
N LEU A 354 6.30 -17.33 23.02
CA LEU A 354 5.81 -18.57 22.38
C LEU A 354 6.44 -19.83 22.95
N ASP A 355 7.67 -19.75 23.48
CA ASP A 355 8.43 -20.86 24.04
C ASP A 355 8.27 -22.16 23.19
N LYS A 356 7.58 -23.17 23.73
CA LYS A 356 7.34 -24.46 23.07
C LYS A 356 6.03 -24.51 22.29
N GLU A 357 5.22 -23.44 22.35
CA GLU A 357 3.95 -23.39 21.65
C GLU A 357 4.15 -23.49 20.12
N GLU A 358 3.22 -24.16 19.44
CA GLU A 358 3.26 -24.25 17.97
C GLU A 358 3.03 -22.89 17.35
N ILE A 359 3.83 -22.54 16.33
CA ILE A 359 3.61 -21.32 15.56
C ILE A 359 2.41 -21.53 14.63
N LYS A 360 1.39 -20.68 14.76
CA LYS A 360 0.23 -20.71 13.88
C LYS A 360 0.54 -20.15 12.51
N ARG A 361 0.02 -20.82 11.50
CA ARG A 361 0.08 -20.39 10.10
C ARG A 361 -0.86 -19.23 9.80
N ALA A 362 -2.06 -19.23 10.40
CA ALA A 362 -3.07 -18.20 10.16
C ALA A 362 -2.66 -16.85 10.74
N SER A 363 -2.96 -15.76 9.99
CA SER A 363 -2.68 -14.38 10.41
C SER A 363 -3.87 -13.71 11.11
N TYR A 364 -5.03 -14.35 11.15
CA TYR A 364 -6.26 -13.80 11.71
C TYR A 364 -6.58 -14.40 13.07
N GLY A 365 -6.77 -13.55 14.06
CA GLY A 365 -7.15 -13.93 15.41
C GLY A 365 -6.46 -13.07 16.47
N ASN A 366 -7.03 -13.03 17.67
CA ASN A 366 -6.52 -12.29 18.81
C ASN A 366 -5.88 -13.21 19.87
N ASP A 367 -5.79 -14.50 19.58
CA ASP A 367 -5.14 -15.43 20.47
C ASP A 367 -3.62 -15.22 20.48
N ARG A 368 -3.00 -15.60 21.61
CA ARG A 368 -1.58 -15.37 21.86
C ARG A 368 -0.67 -15.86 20.74
N GLN A 369 -0.90 -17.09 20.26
CA GLN A 369 -0.06 -17.70 19.23
C GLN A 369 -0.15 -16.93 17.90
N THR A 370 -1.35 -16.50 17.51
CA THR A 370 -1.56 -15.72 16.28
C THR A 370 -0.90 -14.34 16.38
N VAL A 371 -1.07 -13.64 17.49
CA VAL A 371 -0.49 -12.29 17.69
C VAL A 371 1.02 -12.33 17.61
N PHE A 372 1.67 -13.26 18.35
CA PHE A 372 3.13 -13.35 18.35
C PHE A 372 3.71 -13.92 17.06
N ALA A 373 3.01 -14.83 16.37
CA ALA A 373 3.39 -15.25 15.03
C ALA A 373 3.36 -14.06 14.03
N ASN A 374 2.35 -13.19 14.13
CA ASN A 374 2.28 -11.99 13.31
C ASN A 374 3.37 -10.98 13.65
N LEU A 375 3.74 -10.82 14.93
CA LEU A 375 4.89 -10.00 15.33
C LEU A 375 6.18 -10.49 14.67
N ILE A 376 6.45 -11.80 14.68
CA ILE A 376 7.64 -12.37 14.04
C ILE A 376 7.66 -12.07 12.54
N ARG A 377 6.52 -12.24 11.83
CA ARG A 377 6.42 -11.94 10.39
C ARG A 377 6.74 -10.50 10.05
N LYS A 378 6.38 -9.57 10.94
CA LYS A 378 6.56 -8.13 10.76
C LYS A 378 7.87 -7.60 11.33
N CYS A 379 8.67 -8.46 11.97
CA CYS A 379 9.94 -8.10 12.57
C CYS A 379 11.08 -8.22 11.56
N TYR A 380 11.85 -7.16 11.41
CA TYR A 380 12.98 -7.05 10.49
C TYR A 380 14.28 -6.80 11.25
N PRO A 381 15.41 -7.37 10.82
CA PRO A 381 16.69 -7.05 11.42
C PRO A 381 17.07 -5.58 11.20
N LEU A 382 17.75 -5.00 12.18
CA LEU A 382 18.46 -3.74 12.03
C LEU A 382 19.87 -4.01 11.47
N PRO A 383 20.49 -3.05 10.76
CA PRO A 383 21.88 -3.18 10.32
C PRO A 383 22.88 -3.35 11.47
N THR A 384 22.50 -2.96 12.69
CA THR A 384 23.29 -3.08 13.92
C THR A 384 23.08 -4.38 14.67
N ASP A 385 22.08 -5.18 14.28
CA ASP A 385 21.81 -6.47 14.92
C ASP A 385 22.88 -7.50 14.54
N SER A 386 23.10 -8.47 15.41
CA SER A 386 24.06 -9.55 15.22
C SER A 386 23.39 -10.92 15.35
N SER A 387 23.79 -11.86 14.51
CA SER A 387 23.38 -13.27 14.64
C SER A 387 23.81 -13.90 15.97
N ALA A 388 24.85 -13.35 16.60
CA ALA A 388 25.28 -13.76 17.93
C ALA A 388 24.18 -13.61 19.00
N GLU A 389 23.28 -12.64 18.87
CA GLU A 389 22.16 -12.46 19.78
C GLU A 389 21.17 -13.64 19.71
N LEU A 390 20.88 -14.13 18.49
CA LEU A 390 20.08 -15.34 18.31
C LEU A 390 20.79 -16.59 18.81
N LYS A 391 22.11 -16.70 18.60
CA LYS A 391 22.93 -17.82 19.06
C LYS A 391 22.94 -17.92 20.59
N ASN A 392 23.10 -16.78 21.25
CA ASN A 392 23.13 -16.69 22.71
C ASN A 392 21.76 -16.94 23.38
N ALA A 393 20.68 -16.84 22.63
CA ALA A 393 19.33 -17.08 23.14
C ALA A 393 18.96 -18.58 23.23
N GLU A 394 19.86 -19.50 22.85
CA GLU A 394 19.70 -20.95 22.94
C GLU A 394 18.39 -21.49 22.32
N ILE A 395 17.97 -20.90 21.19
CA ILE A 395 16.76 -21.29 20.48
C ILE A 395 17.00 -22.61 19.75
N SER A 396 16.04 -23.54 19.79
CA SER A 396 16.17 -24.83 19.12
C SER A 396 16.30 -24.68 17.60
N GLU A 397 17.10 -25.57 16.96
CA GLU A 397 17.27 -25.60 15.50
C GLU A 397 15.92 -25.62 14.75
N LYS A 398 14.97 -26.43 15.23
CA LYS A 398 13.62 -26.47 14.66
C LYS A 398 12.93 -25.10 14.70
N ARG A 399 13.00 -24.40 15.82
CA ARG A 399 12.40 -23.08 15.99
C ARG A 399 13.07 -22.03 15.11
N LEU A 400 14.38 -22.08 14.96
CA LEU A 400 15.12 -21.19 14.05
C LEU A 400 14.69 -21.43 12.58
N VAL A 401 14.54 -22.67 12.16
CA VAL A 401 14.03 -23.00 10.82
C VAL A 401 12.59 -22.50 10.63
N GLU A 402 11.72 -22.66 11.63
CA GLU A 402 10.36 -22.12 11.60
C GLU A 402 10.34 -20.60 11.44
N VAL A 403 11.24 -19.87 12.13
CA VAL A 403 11.41 -18.41 11.99
C VAL A 403 11.82 -18.04 10.58
N ALA A 404 12.85 -18.67 10.02
CA ALA A 404 13.34 -18.40 8.67
C ALA A 404 12.28 -18.64 7.60
N MET A 405 11.47 -19.70 7.77
CA MET A 405 10.39 -20.03 6.84
C MET A 405 9.20 -19.07 6.98
N MET A 406 8.87 -18.64 8.18
CA MET A 406 7.74 -17.74 8.42
C MET A 406 8.08 -16.28 8.08
N ALA A 407 9.32 -15.88 8.30
CA ALA A 407 9.84 -14.53 8.14
C ALA A 407 11.18 -14.58 7.37
N PRO A 408 11.14 -14.68 6.02
CA PRO A 408 12.32 -14.86 5.18
C PRO A 408 13.42 -13.80 5.34
N GLN A 409 13.07 -12.62 5.84
CA GLN A 409 14.04 -11.56 6.18
C GLN A 409 15.06 -11.99 7.26
N TRP A 410 14.82 -13.09 7.96
CA TRP A 410 15.73 -13.66 8.96
C TRP A 410 16.56 -14.85 8.45
N ILE A 411 16.42 -15.24 7.17
CA ILE A 411 17.13 -16.41 6.61
C ILE A 411 18.64 -16.27 6.81
N ASP A 412 19.22 -15.12 6.53
CA ASP A 412 20.67 -14.90 6.64
C ASP A 412 21.15 -15.03 8.08
N PHE A 413 20.44 -14.42 9.05
CA PHE A 413 20.74 -14.55 10.47
C PHE A 413 20.66 -16.01 10.96
N VAL A 414 19.60 -16.70 10.57
CA VAL A 414 19.41 -18.11 10.94
C VAL A 414 20.46 -19.00 10.29
N ASN A 415 20.83 -18.72 9.02
CA ASN A 415 21.89 -19.46 8.34
C ASN A 415 23.23 -19.34 9.07
N GLU A 416 23.59 -18.14 9.53
CA GLU A 416 24.81 -17.93 10.33
C GLU A 416 24.78 -18.67 11.68
N VAL A 417 23.61 -18.77 12.31
CA VAL A 417 23.48 -19.46 13.63
C VAL A 417 23.51 -20.96 13.46
N LEU A 418 22.80 -21.52 12.47
CA LEU A 418 22.71 -22.97 12.25
C LEU A 418 23.99 -23.56 11.67
N GLU A 419 24.74 -22.79 10.87
CA GLU A 419 25.95 -23.24 10.16
C GLU A 419 25.71 -24.53 9.34
N TRP A 420 24.47 -24.72 8.82
CA TRP A 420 24.15 -25.87 7.96
C TRP A 420 24.51 -25.56 6.53
N ASP A 421 25.43 -26.34 5.95
CA ASP A 421 25.71 -26.23 4.52
C ASP A 421 24.42 -26.49 3.70
N GLY A 422 24.07 -25.54 2.82
CA GLY A 422 22.87 -25.61 2.00
C GLY A 422 21.57 -25.13 2.67
N PHE A 423 21.59 -24.60 3.91
CA PHE A 423 20.37 -24.14 4.58
C PHE A 423 19.66 -23.01 3.83
N LYS A 424 20.40 -21.92 3.54
CA LYS A 424 19.86 -20.77 2.81
C LYS A 424 19.32 -21.19 1.45
N GLU A 425 20.10 -22.01 0.73
CA GLU A 425 19.74 -22.59 -0.57
C GLU A 425 18.41 -23.38 -0.48
N ALA A 426 18.24 -24.19 0.54
CA ALA A 426 17.01 -24.98 0.74
C ALA A 426 15.80 -24.09 1.10
N CYS A 427 15.98 -23.02 1.87
CA CYS A 427 14.91 -22.05 2.11
C CYS A 427 14.40 -21.45 0.80
N TYR A 428 15.32 -21.02 -0.07
CA TYR A 428 14.96 -20.45 -1.38
C TYR A 428 14.41 -21.49 -2.35
N TYR A 429 14.79 -22.78 -2.24
CA TYR A 429 14.13 -23.86 -2.97
C TYR A 429 12.63 -23.91 -2.65
N PHE A 430 12.23 -23.90 -1.38
CA PHE A 430 10.82 -23.92 -1.01
C PHE A 430 10.10 -22.65 -1.46
N ILE A 431 10.73 -21.48 -1.36
CA ILE A 431 10.16 -20.20 -1.81
C ILE A 431 9.95 -20.20 -3.32
N ALA A 432 10.93 -20.67 -4.10
CA ALA A 432 10.87 -20.67 -5.57
C ALA A 432 9.78 -21.59 -6.12
N HIS A 433 9.55 -22.73 -5.48
CA HIS A 433 8.61 -23.75 -5.97
C HIS A 433 7.20 -23.64 -5.34
N MET A 434 6.92 -22.58 -4.58
CA MET A 434 5.53 -22.26 -4.18
C MET A 434 4.71 -21.79 -5.39
N ARG A 435 3.39 -21.90 -5.28
CA ARG A 435 2.46 -21.36 -6.26
C ARG A 435 2.22 -19.86 -6.02
N GLN A 436 3.26 -19.08 -6.11
CA GLN A 436 3.21 -17.64 -5.81
C GLN A 436 4.27 -16.90 -6.61
N ASP A 437 3.90 -15.75 -7.19
CA ASP A 437 4.89 -14.83 -7.76
C ASP A 437 5.77 -14.24 -6.65
N ASN A 438 7.05 -14.15 -6.91
CA ASN A 438 8.05 -13.67 -5.97
C ASN A 438 8.43 -12.22 -6.26
N SER A 439 8.82 -11.46 -5.22
CA SER A 439 9.39 -10.12 -5.38
C SER A 439 10.68 -10.17 -6.19
N GLU A 440 11.06 -9.06 -6.82
CA GLU A 440 12.29 -8.98 -7.61
C GLU A 440 13.56 -9.34 -6.78
N GLN A 441 13.56 -8.97 -5.49
CA GLN A 441 14.65 -9.35 -4.59
C GLN A 441 14.73 -10.87 -4.40
N LYS A 442 13.58 -11.53 -4.19
CA LYS A 442 13.54 -13.00 -4.07
C LYS A 442 13.90 -13.69 -5.39
N LYS A 443 13.45 -13.14 -6.53
CA LYS A 443 13.83 -13.65 -7.86
C LYS A 443 15.35 -13.53 -8.07
N ALA A 444 15.95 -12.42 -7.68
CA ALA A 444 17.40 -12.24 -7.76
C ALA A 444 18.18 -13.27 -6.90
N GLU A 445 17.71 -13.53 -5.68
CA GLU A 445 18.32 -14.58 -4.83
C GLU A 445 18.12 -15.98 -5.41
N ILE A 446 16.93 -16.30 -5.91
CA ILE A 446 16.61 -17.59 -6.53
C ILE A 446 17.51 -17.84 -7.75
N ALA A 447 17.80 -16.81 -8.55
CA ALA A 447 18.67 -16.90 -9.75
C ALA A 447 20.11 -17.36 -9.43
N HIS A 448 20.55 -17.28 -8.17
CA HIS A 448 21.84 -17.84 -7.76
C HIS A 448 21.84 -19.38 -7.70
N TYR A 449 20.69 -20.01 -7.61
CA TYR A 449 20.55 -21.44 -7.37
C TYR A 449 19.99 -22.21 -8.57
N THR A 450 19.27 -21.58 -9.46
CA THR A 450 18.69 -22.20 -10.66
C THR A 450 18.74 -21.29 -11.87
N ALA A 451 18.89 -21.88 -13.04
CA ALA A 451 18.83 -21.17 -14.33
C ALA A 451 17.39 -21.10 -14.90
N LEU A 452 16.40 -21.67 -14.20
CA LEU A 452 15.01 -21.62 -14.63
C LEU A 452 14.46 -20.19 -14.54
N ASP A 453 13.66 -19.82 -15.53
CA ASP A 453 13.03 -18.52 -15.57
C ASP A 453 12.02 -18.37 -14.40
N PRO A 454 11.94 -17.21 -13.74
CA PRO A 454 10.98 -16.96 -12.68
C PRO A 454 9.51 -17.19 -13.08
N GLU A 455 9.13 -16.91 -14.34
CA GLU A 455 7.78 -17.18 -14.84
C GLU A 455 7.53 -18.67 -14.96
N ASP A 456 8.51 -19.42 -15.47
CA ASP A 456 8.44 -20.88 -15.55
C ASP A 456 8.28 -21.53 -14.16
N LEU A 457 9.06 -21.05 -13.18
CA LEU A 457 8.95 -21.49 -11.78
C LEU A 457 7.55 -21.20 -11.21
N ASN A 458 7.02 -20.01 -11.45
CA ASN A 458 5.66 -19.65 -11.01
C ASN A 458 4.59 -20.53 -11.65
N ASP A 459 4.77 -20.89 -12.93
CA ASP A 459 3.90 -21.79 -13.69
C ASP A 459 4.05 -23.28 -13.29
N GLY A 460 5.11 -23.61 -12.57
CA GLY A 460 5.30 -24.96 -12.00
C GLY A 460 6.51 -25.73 -12.51
N ALA A 461 7.46 -25.06 -13.18
CA ALA A 461 8.73 -25.69 -13.51
C ALA A 461 9.51 -26.10 -12.26
N PHE A 462 10.34 -27.14 -12.39
CA PHE A 462 11.04 -27.73 -11.27
C PHE A 462 12.48 -28.10 -11.62
N ASP A 463 13.41 -27.66 -10.78
CA ASP A 463 14.83 -28.01 -10.92
C ASP A 463 15.18 -29.26 -10.10
N ILE A 464 15.25 -30.39 -10.79
CA ILE A 464 15.57 -31.71 -10.20
C ILE A 464 16.99 -31.70 -9.61
N ALA A 465 17.94 -31.05 -10.30
CA ALA A 465 19.34 -31.03 -9.86
C ALA A 465 19.47 -30.25 -8.55
N TRP A 466 18.80 -29.09 -8.46
CA TRP A 466 18.75 -28.30 -7.23
C TRP A 466 18.13 -29.06 -6.05
N CYS A 467 16.99 -29.71 -6.26
CA CYS A 467 16.35 -30.55 -5.23
C CYS A 467 17.30 -31.62 -4.70
N LYS A 468 17.94 -32.39 -5.60
CA LYS A 468 18.91 -33.43 -5.22
C LYS A 468 20.11 -32.86 -4.47
N ALA A 469 20.64 -31.72 -4.91
CA ALA A 469 21.78 -31.06 -4.27
C ALA A 469 21.49 -30.69 -2.81
N ILE A 470 20.35 -30.04 -2.54
CA ILE A 470 19.99 -29.66 -1.16
C ILE A 470 19.72 -30.87 -0.27
N CYS A 471 19.08 -31.92 -0.83
CA CYS A 471 18.87 -33.15 -0.09
C CYS A 471 20.20 -33.85 0.26
N GLY A 472 21.18 -33.82 -0.64
CA GLY A 472 22.50 -34.36 -0.40
C GLY A 472 23.32 -33.59 0.66
N LYS A 473 23.27 -32.23 0.61
CA LYS A 473 23.97 -31.37 1.57
C LYS A 473 23.39 -31.48 2.99
N LEU A 474 22.09 -31.42 3.13
CA LEU A 474 21.42 -31.34 4.42
C LEU A 474 21.12 -32.68 5.08
N GLY A 475 20.94 -33.71 4.28
CA GLY A 475 20.51 -35.04 4.74
C GLY A 475 19.04 -35.08 5.19
N GLU A 476 18.55 -36.28 5.41
CA GLU A 476 17.12 -36.55 5.63
C GLU A 476 16.53 -35.80 6.84
N LYS A 477 17.26 -35.79 7.96
CA LYS A 477 16.78 -35.16 9.21
C LYS A 477 16.55 -33.66 9.07
N ARG A 478 17.51 -32.92 8.49
CA ARG A 478 17.43 -31.44 8.33
C ARG A 478 16.42 -31.07 7.25
N ILE A 479 16.39 -31.82 6.13
CA ILE A 479 15.36 -31.67 5.09
C ILE A 479 13.96 -31.87 5.66
N LYS A 480 13.75 -32.84 6.56
CA LYS A 480 12.45 -33.03 7.19
C LYS A 480 12.02 -31.81 8.02
N ILE A 481 12.92 -31.17 8.77
CA ILE A 481 12.62 -29.96 9.53
C ILE A 481 12.19 -28.83 8.60
N LEU A 482 12.93 -28.59 7.51
CA LEU A 482 12.60 -27.58 6.50
C LEU A 482 11.27 -27.89 5.79
N TYR A 483 11.06 -29.14 5.40
CA TYR A 483 9.83 -29.62 4.79
C TYR A 483 8.62 -29.37 5.69
N ASP A 484 8.72 -29.68 6.99
CA ASP A 484 7.64 -29.48 7.94
C ASP A 484 7.38 -27.96 8.17
N ALA A 485 8.42 -27.14 8.24
CA ALA A 485 8.34 -25.70 8.42
C ALA A 485 7.86 -24.95 7.17
N SER A 486 7.99 -25.52 5.97
CA SER A 486 7.60 -24.86 4.71
C SER A 486 6.13 -24.43 4.67
N LYS A 487 5.27 -25.07 5.46
CA LYS A 487 3.87 -24.66 5.64
C LYS A 487 3.72 -23.23 6.17
N LEU A 488 4.75 -22.69 6.84
CA LEU A 488 4.74 -21.34 7.43
C LEU A 488 5.08 -20.24 6.43
N LEU A 489 5.59 -20.59 5.23
CA LEU A 489 5.92 -19.63 4.18
C LEU A 489 4.73 -18.81 3.67
N CYS A 490 3.52 -19.37 3.76
CA CYS A 490 2.30 -18.71 3.30
C CYS A 490 1.07 -19.16 4.12
N GLU A 491 0.05 -18.30 4.16
CA GLU A 491 -1.20 -18.58 4.89
C GLU A 491 -2.12 -19.56 4.16
N ASN A 492 -1.98 -19.66 2.85
CA ASN A 492 -2.77 -20.56 1.99
C ASN A 492 -2.05 -21.88 1.72
N SER A 493 -2.57 -22.66 0.77
CA SER A 493 -2.01 -23.96 0.40
C SER A 493 -0.90 -23.90 -0.66
N PHE A 494 -0.36 -22.73 -1.00
CA PHE A 494 0.62 -22.57 -2.10
C PHE A 494 1.94 -23.32 -1.83
N HIS A 495 2.31 -23.51 -0.56
CA HIS A 495 3.46 -24.31 -0.15
C HIS A 495 3.35 -25.80 -0.52
N THR A 496 2.14 -26.31 -0.78
CA THR A 496 1.93 -27.73 -1.05
C THR A 496 2.56 -28.17 -2.35
N ARG A 497 2.73 -27.27 -3.33
CA ARG A 497 3.41 -27.56 -4.60
C ARG A 497 4.88 -27.91 -4.39
N ALA A 498 5.64 -27.10 -3.67
CA ALA A 498 7.05 -27.34 -3.39
C ALA A 498 7.27 -28.68 -2.65
N ARG A 499 6.38 -28.97 -1.70
CA ARG A 499 6.41 -30.26 -0.97
C ARG A 499 6.09 -31.46 -1.88
N LYS A 500 5.08 -31.32 -2.73
CA LYS A 500 4.68 -32.35 -3.70
C LYS A 500 5.82 -32.71 -4.65
N TYR A 501 6.51 -31.68 -5.15
CA TYR A 501 7.64 -31.85 -6.06
C TYR A 501 8.85 -32.48 -5.36
N MET A 502 9.13 -32.12 -4.12
CA MET A 502 10.17 -32.80 -3.33
C MET A 502 9.82 -34.23 -3.06
N ASP A 503 8.58 -34.57 -2.69
CA ASP A 503 8.12 -35.96 -2.48
C ASP A 503 8.26 -36.79 -3.75
N ALA A 504 7.99 -36.21 -4.93
CA ALA A 504 8.17 -36.86 -6.22
C ALA A 504 9.65 -37.07 -6.55
N CYS A 505 10.47 -36.00 -6.44
CA CYS A 505 11.90 -36.04 -6.79
C CYS A 505 12.70 -37.04 -5.93
N THR A 506 12.35 -37.13 -4.65
CA THR A 506 13.00 -38.04 -3.70
C THR A 506 12.44 -39.49 -3.73
N GLY A 507 11.39 -39.72 -4.52
CA GLY A 507 10.74 -41.04 -4.58
C GLY A 507 9.95 -41.39 -3.33
N LYS A 508 9.70 -40.45 -2.43
CA LYS A 508 8.88 -40.65 -1.22
C LYS A 508 7.44 -41.03 -1.57
N LYS A 509 6.95 -40.52 -2.71
CA LYS A 509 5.67 -40.87 -3.31
C LYS A 509 5.90 -41.35 -4.73
N GLY A 510 5.20 -42.43 -5.09
CA GLY A 510 5.31 -43.08 -6.39
C GLY A 510 4.50 -42.38 -7.50
N LYS A 511 4.82 -42.70 -8.77
CA LYS A 511 4.15 -42.12 -9.93
C LYS A 511 2.63 -42.38 -9.97
N GLU A 512 2.19 -43.53 -9.44
CA GLU A 512 0.79 -43.94 -9.44
C GLU A 512 -0.10 -43.00 -8.61
N GLU A 513 0.42 -42.53 -7.47
CA GLU A 513 -0.31 -41.58 -6.63
C GLU A 513 -0.54 -40.24 -7.37
N PHE A 514 0.50 -39.74 -8.04
CA PHE A 514 0.41 -38.48 -8.79
C PHE A 514 -0.43 -38.65 -10.06
N TYR A 515 -0.31 -39.77 -10.75
CA TYR A 515 -1.16 -40.13 -11.90
C TYR A 515 -2.64 -40.08 -11.51
N LYS A 516 -3.01 -40.72 -10.42
CA LYS A 516 -4.39 -40.73 -9.92
C LYS A 516 -4.91 -39.33 -9.64
N GLN A 517 -4.13 -38.48 -8.95
CA GLN A 517 -4.51 -37.10 -8.68
C GLN A 517 -4.64 -36.26 -9.96
N ALA A 518 -3.76 -36.44 -10.93
CA ALA A 518 -3.81 -35.78 -12.22
C ALA A 518 -5.01 -36.21 -13.05
N ALA A 519 -5.30 -37.50 -13.10
CA ALA A 519 -6.39 -38.08 -13.89
C ALA A 519 -7.77 -37.73 -13.30
N GLU A 520 -7.97 -37.98 -11.99
CA GLU A 520 -9.28 -37.81 -11.35
C GLU A 520 -9.65 -36.33 -11.15
N ASN A 521 -8.69 -35.49 -10.74
CA ASN A 521 -8.93 -34.08 -10.36
C ASN A 521 -8.40 -33.07 -11.37
N ARG A 522 -7.77 -33.51 -12.45
CA ARG A 522 -7.02 -32.67 -13.41
C ARG A 522 -6.06 -31.71 -12.70
N ASN A 523 -5.39 -32.23 -11.68
CA ASN A 523 -4.47 -31.44 -10.86
C ASN A 523 -3.15 -31.23 -11.60
N LYS A 524 -2.87 -29.97 -12.01
CA LYS A 524 -1.67 -29.60 -12.77
C LYS A 524 -0.38 -29.88 -12.01
N ASP A 525 -0.33 -29.55 -10.72
CA ASP A 525 0.85 -29.79 -9.88
C ASP A 525 1.10 -31.32 -9.72
N ALA A 526 0.05 -32.12 -9.79
CA ALA A 526 0.20 -33.59 -9.78
C ALA A 526 0.70 -34.13 -11.13
N LEU A 527 0.30 -33.52 -12.26
CA LEU A 527 0.84 -33.86 -13.58
C LEU A 527 2.35 -33.59 -13.63
N ASN A 528 2.79 -32.43 -13.18
CA ASN A 528 4.21 -32.11 -13.11
C ASN A 528 4.96 -33.05 -12.15
N ALA A 529 4.40 -33.30 -10.96
CA ALA A 529 4.98 -34.27 -10.01
C ALA A 529 5.11 -35.67 -10.58
N TYR A 530 4.14 -36.15 -11.36
CA TYR A 530 4.19 -37.43 -12.07
C TYR A 530 5.40 -37.50 -13.02
N CYS A 531 5.71 -36.41 -13.71
CA CYS A 531 6.87 -36.33 -14.59
C CYS A 531 8.22 -36.18 -13.83
N ILE A 532 8.20 -35.65 -12.61
CA ILE A 532 9.39 -35.44 -11.76
C ILE A 532 9.87 -36.74 -11.08
N VAL A 533 8.99 -37.71 -10.82
CA VAL A 533 9.38 -38.97 -10.20
C VAL A 533 10.54 -39.62 -10.99
N PRO A 534 11.59 -40.16 -10.34
CA PRO A 534 12.72 -40.76 -11.06
C PRO A 534 12.28 -41.76 -12.14
N LEU A 535 12.87 -41.63 -13.33
CA LEU A 535 12.61 -42.52 -14.45
C LEU A 535 13.14 -43.95 -14.14
N ILE A 536 12.40 -44.94 -14.56
CA ILE A 536 12.79 -46.34 -14.44
C ILE A 536 13.54 -46.77 -15.70
N ASP A 537 12.96 -46.55 -16.88
CA ASP A 537 13.50 -46.92 -18.18
C ASP A 537 12.86 -46.09 -19.31
N GLU A 538 13.19 -46.38 -20.56
CA GLU A 538 12.65 -45.68 -21.75
C GLU A 538 11.13 -45.95 -21.93
N ALA A 539 10.63 -47.10 -21.51
CA ALA A 539 9.21 -47.42 -21.58
C ALA A 539 8.39 -46.51 -20.63
N ASP A 540 8.91 -46.26 -19.41
CA ASP A 540 8.34 -45.34 -18.45
C ASP A 540 8.35 -43.90 -18.98
N LEU A 541 9.43 -43.50 -19.65
CA LEU A 541 9.48 -42.18 -20.30
C LEU A 541 8.41 -42.02 -21.38
N LEU A 542 8.26 -43.04 -22.23
CA LEU A 542 7.24 -43.04 -23.30
C LEU A 542 5.82 -42.99 -22.70
N GLU A 543 5.55 -43.78 -21.65
CA GLU A 543 4.28 -43.80 -20.94
C GLU A 543 3.90 -42.40 -20.44
N ARG A 544 4.84 -41.69 -19.78
CA ARG A 544 4.63 -40.32 -19.26
C ARG A 544 4.39 -39.34 -20.38
N TYR A 545 5.18 -39.40 -21.44
CA TYR A 545 5.01 -38.53 -22.61
C TYR A 545 3.60 -38.70 -23.23
N LEU A 546 3.18 -39.93 -23.45
CA LEU A 546 1.85 -40.23 -24.01
C LEU A 546 0.73 -39.73 -23.10
N TYR A 547 0.89 -39.86 -21.79
CA TYR A 547 -0.09 -39.36 -20.85
C TYR A 547 -0.18 -37.83 -20.87
N VAL A 548 0.94 -37.12 -20.92
CA VAL A 548 0.95 -35.63 -21.06
C VAL A 548 0.26 -35.19 -22.35
N GLN A 549 0.49 -35.90 -23.48
CA GLN A 549 -0.19 -35.62 -24.75
C GLN A 549 -1.70 -35.90 -24.67
N GLN A 550 -2.10 -36.96 -23.98
CA GLN A 550 -3.52 -37.24 -23.74
C GLN A 550 -4.16 -36.15 -22.88
N PHE A 551 -3.52 -35.74 -21.78
CA PHE A 551 -3.98 -34.65 -20.91
C PHE A 551 -4.18 -33.37 -21.69
N LEU A 552 -3.24 -32.99 -22.57
CA LEU A 552 -3.33 -31.85 -23.46
C LEU A 552 -4.50 -31.96 -24.45
N LYS A 553 -4.71 -33.16 -25.04
CA LYS A 553 -5.82 -33.39 -25.97
C LYS A 553 -7.17 -33.21 -25.27
N GLU A 554 -7.31 -33.75 -24.07
CA GLU A 554 -8.52 -33.64 -23.25
C GLU A 554 -8.82 -32.21 -22.80
N SER A 555 -7.81 -31.35 -22.69
CA SER A 555 -7.98 -29.93 -22.31
C SER A 555 -8.88 -29.17 -23.26
N LYS A 556 -8.99 -29.62 -24.53
CA LYS A 556 -9.86 -29.02 -25.56
C LYS A 556 -11.35 -29.06 -25.21
N ALA A 557 -11.76 -29.91 -24.28
CA ALA A 557 -13.14 -29.98 -23.80
C ALA A 557 -13.51 -28.80 -22.84
N PHE A 558 -12.54 -27.98 -22.42
CA PHE A 558 -12.75 -26.90 -21.47
C PHE A 558 -12.70 -25.51 -22.16
N GLY A 559 -13.15 -24.48 -21.43
CA GLY A 559 -13.10 -23.08 -21.92
C GLY A 559 -11.66 -22.58 -22.13
N ALA A 560 -11.51 -21.53 -22.97
CA ALA A 560 -10.23 -21.04 -23.48
C ALA A 560 -9.18 -20.75 -22.38
N GLN A 561 -9.57 -20.14 -21.27
CA GLN A 561 -8.64 -19.83 -20.17
C GLN A 561 -8.06 -21.09 -19.52
N ARG A 562 -8.89 -22.10 -19.27
CA ARG A 562 -8.44 -23.36 -18.68
C ARG A 562 -7.58 -24.14 -19.68
N GLN A 563 -7.96 -24.16 -20.94
CA GLN A 563 -7.20 -24.80 -22.01
C GLN A 563 -5.79 -24.20 -22.10
N ALA A 564 -5.65 -22.87 -22.11
CA ALA A 564 -4.35 -22.19 -22.12
C ALA A 564 -3.49 -22.57 -20.90
N SER A 565 -4.09 -22.58 -19.71
CA SER A 565 -3.40 -22.94 -18.46
C SER A 565 -2.95 -24.40 -18.40
N GLU A 566 -3.76 -25.34 -18.92
CA GLU A 566 -3.39 -26.76 -18.99
C GLU A 566 -2.34 -27.02 -20.09
N LYS A 567 -2.42 -26.31 -21.22
CA LYS A 567 -1.38 -26.34 -22.26
C LYS A 567 -0.03 -25.92 -21.70
N ARG A 568 0.02 -24.80 -20.98
CA ARG A 568 1.25 -24.32 -20.34
C ARG A 568 1.83 -25.33 -19.36
N CYS A 569 0.97 -25.97 -18.55
CA CYS A 569 1.39 -27.04 -17.64
C CYS A 569 2.00 -28.24 -18.39
N CYS A 570 1.41 -28.64 -19.51
CA CYS A 570 1.97 -29.72 -20.32
C CYS A 570 3.32 -29.37 -20.95
N GLU A 571 3.49 -28.11 -21.41
CA GLU A 571 4.78 -27.61 -21.91
C GLU A 571 5.86 -27.72 -20.83
N ILE A 572 5.57 -27.28 -19.61
CA ILE A 572 6.47 -27.40 -18.45
C ILE A 572 6.77 -28.86 -18.11
N ALA A 573 5.77 -29.73 -18.14
CA ALA A 573 5.96 -31.14 -17.85
C ALA A 573 6.87 -31.86 -18.86
N LEU A 574 7.00 -31.32 -20.07
CA LEU A 574 7.87 -31.84 -21.15
C LEU A 574 9.27 -31.23 -21.16
N MET A 575 9.51 -30.14 -20.42
CA MET A 575 10.83 -29.58 -20.19
C MET A 575 11.70 -30.51 -19.33
#